data_fd2269839236e7b658115ad7b567284b
#
_entry.id   fd2269839236e7b658115ad7b567284b
#
_cell.length_a   1.000
_cell.length_b   1.000
_cell.length_c   1.000
_cell.angle_alpha   90.00
_cell.angle_beta   90.00
_cell.angle_gamma   90.00
#
_symmetry.space_group_name_H-M   'P 1'
#
loop_
_entity.id
_entity.type
_entity.pdbx_description
1 polymer ?
#
loop_
_entity_poly.entity_id
_entity_poly.type
_entity_poly.pdbx_seq_one_letter_code
_entity_poly.pdbx_strand_id
1 'polypeptide(L)'
;MTLRRRANGTPEIRLSLRAGFCLSAPLVVGLLITQRPYAIVFAIGALWAISQDGLDEWRVRGPRLLWVVAAATSGVALGATFVGHDSGEVALTVFFGATALIAGIIEASNGATPGAYLLIGSIIGAGLQFSGRVWQSCLCIALGALWVYLVAALTDRRKRLANQRVFLSHAFDALASLVGAVGTSRFYSERARAVTTLDAAQDVVGSRHLRTGDAEEVALRQCLIVALRCGEVVSYLEGKRLTVDPSLPSSLRDVAKTLKDSTALDAVAILRDLPARFDAIAGLDPAVTSALALSSPSDLPATAARLSSRASTRSHLPTIERLRFAFILSLATVTGTLVAHVLDGPHGFWLPLSIAFILRPDLGPVITRALARTLGTVVGVGIAALVAWSGNSIGLLIALSCVMAAIEPWAARRSHVLAVITFTPIVFVFLSLLGTDKYLFAPRIIDTAIGATIVLVLDLALWTTAPSLRPAQQLEKARAASARYEREATIDDPMRRHLLRRAALRAVVNARSALDQARAEPRSLRRLDPTTFDQLNEIESSIDTHTVSVLESGTS
;
A
#
# COMPACT_ATOMS: atom_id res chain seq x y z
N MET A 1 -28.52 16.76 18.29
CA MET A 1 -27.74 15.52 18.18
C MET A 1 -27.11 15.30 16.79
N THR A 2 -27.60 15.92 15.74
CA THR A 2 -27.16 15.77 14.33
C THR A 2 -25.88 16.52 13.94
N LEU A 3 -25.56 17.61 14.59
CA LEU A 3 -24.33 18.40 14.29
C LEU A 3 -23.03 17.77 14.84
N ARG A 4 -23.12 16.97 15.92
CA ARG A 4 -21.95 16.27 16.50
C ARG A 4 -21.51 15.04 15.69
N ARG A 5 -22.40 14.46 14.84
CA ARG A 5 -22.07 13.32 13.95
C ARG A 5 -21.28 13.73 12.70
N ARG A 6 -21.46 14.94 12.16
CA ARG A 6 -20.69 15.46 11.00
C ARG A 6 -19.22 15.84 11.32
N ALA A 7 -18.89 16.06 12.57
CA ALA A 7 -17.52 16.39 13.01
C ALA A 7 -16.55 15.19 13.02
N ASN A 8 -17.04 13.96 12.83
CA ASN A 8 -16.22 12.78 12.66
C ASN A 8 -15.98 12.52 11.16
N GLY A 9 -15.11 13.32 10.53
CA GLY A 9 -14.70 13.13 9.14
C GLY A 9 -14.32 11.67 8.85
N THR A 10 -14.46 11.26 7.58
CA THR A 10 -14.04 9.92 7.17
C THR A 10 -12.60 9.67 7.62
N PRO A 11 -12.18 8.42 7.90
CA PRO A 11 -10.80 8.11 8.28
C PRO A 11 -9.77 8.71 7.34
N GLU A 12 -10.11 8.84 6.06
CA GLU A 12 -9.28 9.45 5.03
C GLU A 12 -9.06 10.96 5.25
N ILE A 13 -10.12 11.71 5.55
CA ILE A 13 -10.03 13.15 5.86
C ILE A 13 -9.17 13.36 7.11
N ARG A 14 -9.32 12.51 8.13
CA ARG A 14 -8.49 12.59 9.34
C ARG A 14 -7.02 12.33 9.08
N LEU A 15 -6.72 11.34 8.23
CA LEU A 15 -5.34 11.06 7.81
C LEU A 15 -4.75 12.26 7.08
N SER A 16 -5.51 12.86 6.16
CA SER A 16 -5.12 14.07 5.42
C SER A 16 -4.87 15.27 6.34
N LEU A 17 -5.78 15.56 7.26
CA LEU A 17 -5.61 16.65 8.22
C LEU A 17 -4.42 16.41 9.17
N ARG A 18 -4.21 15.17 9.60
CA ARG A 18 -3.06 14.78 10.40
C ARG A 18 -1.75 15.01 9.66
N ALA A 19 -1.67 14.61 8.40
CA ALA A 19 -0.47 14.79 7.56
C ALA A 19 -0.15 16.28 7.39
N GLY A 20 -1.13 17.11 7.03
CA GLY A 20 -0.96 18.55 6.93
C GLY A 20 -0.50 19.18 8.25
N PHE A 21 -1.13 18.83 9.37
CA PHE A 21 -0.75 19.32 10.70
C PHE A 21 0.66 18.87 11.09
N CYS A 22 1.00 17.59 10.92
CA CYS A 22 2.29 17.06 11.32
C CYS A 22 3.46 17.70 10.54
N LEU A 23 3.23 18.13 9.31
CA LEU A 23 4.24 18.80 8.51
C LEU A 23 4.31 20.31 8.81
N SER A 24 3.18 20.99 8.87
CA SER A 24 3.15 22.46 9.00
C SER A 24 3.45 22.96 10.41
N ALA A 25 3.01 22.27 11.46
CA ALA A 25 3.21 22.72 12.84
C ALA A 25 4.70 22.92 13.20
N PRO A 26 5.63 21.98 12.91
CA PRO A 26 7.05 22.20 13.18
C PRO A 26 7.65 23.38 12.39
N LEU A 27 7.20 23.57 11.14
CA LEU A 27 7.67 24.69 10.31
C LEU A 27 7.24 26.05 10.90
N VAL A 28 5.98 26.16 11.34
CA VAL A 28 5.48 27.36 12.01
C VAL A 28 6.24 27.64 13.31
N VAL A 29 6.42 26.61 14.15
CA VAL A 29 7.18 26.75 15.41
C VAL A 29 8.62 27.17 15.11
N GLY A 30 9.29 26.55 14.14
CA GLY A 30 10.66 26.90 13.77
C GLY A 30 10.81 28.34 13.26
N LEU A 31 9.77 28.91 12.64
CA LEU A 31 9.73 30.33 12.29
C LEU A 31 9.62 31.22 13.51
N LEU A 32 8.74 30.88 14.45
CA LEU A 32 8.50 31.66 15.66
C LEU A 32 9.73 31.72 16.56
N ILE A 33 10.50 30.64 16.65
CA ILE A 33 11.71 30.56 17.47
C ILE A 33 13.00 30.85 16.68
N THR A 34 12.89 31.33 15.43
CA THR A 34 14.01 31.68 14.52
C THR A 34 15.00 30.55 14.22
N GLN A 35 14.58 29.29 14.42
CA GLN A 35 15.36 28.06 14.20
C GLN A 35 14.98 27.33 12.91
N ARG A 36 14.93 28.06 11.78
CA ARG A 36 14.47 27.54 10.48
C ARG A 36 15.20 26.28 10.00
N PRO A 37 16.55 26.18 10.02
CA PRO A 37 17.25 25.00 9.51
C PRO A 37 16.84 23.72 10.25
N TYR A 38 16.75 23.77 11.59
CA TYR A 38 16.36 22.61 12.38
C TYR A 38 14.90 22.20 12.17
N ALA A 39 14.02 23.19 12.00
CA ALA A 39 12.61 22.92 11.70
C ALA A 39 12.41 22.23 10.34
N ILE A 40 13.21 22.59 9.34
CA ILE A 40 13.16 21.96 8.01
C ILE A 40 13.68 20.52 8.10
N VAL A 41 14.78 20.29 8.78
CA VAL A 41 15.34 18.94 9.00
C VAL A 41 14.33 18.06 9.77
N PHE A 42 13.67 18.61 10.78
CA PHE A 42 12.57 17.96 11.49
C PHE A 42 11.41 17.63 10.54
N ALA A 43 11.00 18.59 9.70
CA ALA A 43 9.92 18.41 8.74
C ALA A 43 10.24 17.34 7.67
N ILE A 44 11.52 17.17 7.28
CA ILE A 44 11.96 16.06 6.41
C ILE A 44 11.67 14.71 7.09
N GLY A 45 12.03 14.56 8.36
CA GLY A 45 11.73 13.34 9.12
C GLY A 45 10.22 13.10 9.24
N ALA A 46 9.45 14.15 9.49
CA ALA A 46 7.99 14.07 9.53
C ALA A 46 7.40 13.66 8.17
N LEU A 47 7.89 14.22 7.04
CA LEU A 47 7.44 13.90 5.69
C LEU A 47 7.65 12.42 5.36
N TRP A 48 8.79 11.85 5.74
CA TRP A 48 9.07 10.43 5.53
C TRP A 48 8.13 9.53 6.35
N ALA A 49 7.84 9.88 7.58
CA ALA A 49 6.88 9.14 8.38
C ALA A 49 5.44 9.29 7.85
N ILE A 50 5.03 10.49 7.39
CA ILE A 50 3.72 10.75 6.77
C ILE A 50 3.52 9.85 5.54
N SER A 51 4.53 9.69 4.68
CA SER A 51 4.43 8.85 3.48
C SER A 51 4.23 7.36 3.79
N GLN A 52 4.52 6.91 5.01
CA GLN A 52 4.31 5.55 5.49
C GLN A 52 3.14 5.42 6.46
N ASP A 53 2.53 6.54 6.83
CA ASP A 53 1.32 6.52 7.66
C ASP A 53 0.10 6.12 6.82
N GLY A 54 -0.79 5.33 7.39
CA GLY A 54 -1.93 4.77 6.68
C GLY A 54 -3.13 4.51 7.61
N LEU A 55 -4.11 3.80 7.07
CA LEU A 55 -5.28 3.36 7.82
C LEU A 55 -5.12 1.95 8.40
N ASP A 56 -3.97 1.32 8.15
CA ASP A 56 -3.64 -0.02 8.64
C ASP A 56 -3.72 -0.11 10.17
N GLU A 57 -3.84 -1.32 10.68
CA GLU A 57 -3.82 -1.55 12.12
C GLU A 57 -2.50 -1.07 12.75
N TRP A 58 -2.60 -0.46 13.95
CA TRP A 58 -1.44 0.10 14.67
C TRP A 58 -0.31 -0.92 14.90
N ARG A 59 -0.64 -2.20 15.12
CA ARG A 59 0.37 -3.27 15.31
C ARG A 59 1.24 -3.51 14.08
N VAL A 60 0.72 -3.25 12.89
CA VAL A 60 1.48 -3.35 11.61
C VAL A 60 2.14 -2.02 11.30
N ARG A 61 1.41 -0.93 11.45
CA ARG A 61 1.85 0.42 11.11
C ARG A 61 2.88 0.97 12.09
N GLY A 62 2.69 0.76 13.40
CA GLY A 62 3.61 1.28 14.43
C GLY A 62 5.05 0.80 14.24
N PRO A 63 5.32 -0.53 14.15
CA PRO A 63 6.65 -1.04 13.83
C PRO A 63 7.19 -0.54 12.49
N ARG A 64 6.34 -0.43 11.44
CA ARG A 64 6.75 0.11 10.13
C ARG A 64 7.25 1.54 10.25
N LEU A 65 6.53 2.41 10.97
CA LEU A 65 6.97 3.79 11.22
C LEU A 65 8.29 3.85 12.00
N LEU A 66 8.47 3.01 13.03
CA LEU A 66 9.73 2.93 13.77
C LEU A 66 10.89 2.44 12.91
N TRP A 67 10.68 1.50 12.02
CA TRP A 67 11.69 1.06 11.06
C TRP A 67 12.08 2.17 10.08
N VAL A 68 11.12 2.99 9.64
CA VAL A 68 11.42 4.18 8.82
C VAL A 68 12.28 5.18 9.59
N VAL A 69 11.92 5.46 10.84
CA VAL A 69 12.74 6.33 11.71
C VAL A 69 14.17 5.81 11.79
N ALA A 70 14.35 4.54 12.14
CA ALA A 70 15.68 3.95 12.31
C ALA A 70 16.49 3.97 11.00
N ALA A 71 15.90 3.50 9.90
CA ALA A 71 16.56 3.39 8.61
C ALA A 71 16.93 4.77 8.03
N ALA A 72 16.01 5.73 8.07
CA ALA A 72 16.23 7.07 7.57
C ALA A 72 17.31 7.82 8.38
N THR A 73 17.23 7.75 9.71
CA THR A 73 18.21 8.39 10.59
C THR A 73 19.59 7.77 10.44
N SER A 74 19.69 6.43 10.37
CA SER A 74 20.95 5.73 10.11
C SER A 74 21.54 6.09 8.75
N GLY A 75 20.68 6.17 7.72
CA GLY A 75 21.10 6.59 6.38
C GLY A 75 21.71 8.00 6.39
N VAL A 76 21.00 8.98 6.98
CA VAL A 76 21.51 10.35 7.08
C VAL A 76 22.81 10.42 7.87
N ALA A 77 22.92 9.69 8.98
CA ALA A 77 24.16 9.61 9.75
C ALA A 77 25.33 9.10 8.89
N LEU A 78 25.11 7.99 8.17
CA LEU A 78 26.13 7.40 7.29
C LEU A 78 26.55 8.36 6.18
N GLY A 79 25.58 8.98 5.47
CA GLY A 79 25.89 9.91 4.38
C GLY A 79 26.61 11.16 4.85
N ALA A 80 26.13 11.79 5.91
CA ALA A 80 26.72 13.03 6.44
C ALA A 80 28.11 12.82 7.05
N THR A 81 28.34 11.69 7.75
CA THR A 81 29.67 11.37 8.30
C THR A 81 30.67 11.04 7.20
N PHE A 82 30.23 10.37 6.13
CA PHE A 82 31.10 9.99 5.03
C PHE A 82 31.64 11.22 4.29
N VAL A 83 30.80 12.19 3.96
CA VAL A 83 31.21 13.44 3.27
C VAL A 83 32.07 14.33 4.17
N GLY A 84 31.86 14.30 5.49
CA GLY A 84 32.65 15.07 6.46
C GLY A 84 34.15 14.68 6.52
N HIS A 85 34.56 13.62 5.82
CA HIS A 85 35.95 13.13 5.77
C HIS A 85 36.68 13.49 4.45
N ASP A 86 36.25 14.52 3.72
CA ASP A 86 36.83 14.94 2.41
C ASP A 86 36.96 13.76 1.42
N SER A 87 35.97 12.91 1.39
CA SER A 87 35.96 11.72 0.54
C SER A 87 35.86 12.14 -0.93
N GLY A 88 36.85 11.76 -1.75
CA GLY A 88 36.83 12.02 -3.18
C GLY A 88 35.62 11.37 -3.89
N GLU A 89 35.33 11.82 -5.10
CA GLU A 89 34.17 11.39 -5.92
C GLU A 89 34.07 9.87 -6.08
N VAL A 90 35.21 9.19 -6.27
CA VAL A 90 35.27 7.73 -6.38
C VAL A 90 34.82 7.05 -5.09
N ALA A 91 35.26 7.56 -3.95
CA ALA A 91 34.87 7.01 -2.64
C ALA A 91 33.39 7.22 -2.38
N LEU A 92 32.79 8.36 -2.76
CA LEU A 92 31.37 8.63 -2.67
C LEU A 92 30.55 7.69 -3.57
N THR A 93 31.03 7.43 -4.78
CA THR A 93 30.39 6.49 -5.71
C THR A 93 30.38 5.07 -5.16
N VAL A 94 31.49 4.59 -4.61
CA VAL A 94 31.60 3.27 -3.96
C VAL A 94 30.71 3.20 -2.73
N PHE A 95 30.67 4.25 -1.91
CA PHE A 95 29.82 4.32 -0.73
C PHE A 95 28.34 4.21 -1.09
N PHE A 96 27.85 4.96 -2.09
CA PHE A 96 26.45 4.87 -2.52
C PHE A 96 26.15 3.51 -3.16
N GLY A 97 27.08 2.94 -3.92
CA GLY A 97 26.94 1.58 -4.47
C GLY A 97 26.79 0.51 -3.38
N ALA A 98 27.65 0.55 -2.37
CA ALA A 98 27.60 -0.38 -1.23
C ALA A 98 26.31 -0.19 -0.41
N THR A 99 25.94 1.05 -0.13
CA THR A 99 24.70 1.36 0.60
C THR A 99 23.47 0.90 -0.18
N ALA A 100 23.45 1.10 -1.50
CA ALA A 100 22.37 0.64 -2.37
C ALA A 100 22.27 -0.89 -2.40
N LEU A 101 23.39 -1.61 -2.40
CA LEU A 101 23.42 -3.06 -2.34
C LEU A 101 22.80 -3.57 -1.02
N ILE A 102 23.22 -3.04 0.11
CA ILE A 102 22.69 -3.38 1.44
C ILE A 102 21.19 -3.04 1.51
N ALA A 103 20.82 -1.84 1.08
CA ALA A 103 19.44 -1.37 1.03
C ALA A 103 18.56 -2.29 0.18
N GLY A 104 19.04 -2.71 -0.99
CA GLY A 104 18.36 -3.62 -1.90
C GLY A 104 18.13 -5.01 -1.27
N ILE A 105 19.10 -5.57 -0.56
CA ILE A 105 18.97 -6.84 0.16
C ILE A 105 17.92 -6.72 1.27
N ILE A 106 17.95 -5.64 2.06
CA ILE A 106 16.98 -5.40 3.14
C ILE A 106 15.57 -5.27 2.58
N GLU A 107 15.39 -4.48 1.53
CA GLU A 107 14.08 -4.21 0.92
C GLU A 107 13.49 -5.46 0.28
N ALA A 108 14.27 -6.20 -0.48
CA ALA A 108 13.86 -7.45 -1.10
C ALA A 108 13.59 -8.58 -0.09
N SER A 109 14.21 -8.54 1.09
CA SER A 109 14.03 -9.56 2.14
C SER A 109 12.78 -9.35 2.98
N ASN A 110 12.42 -8.11 3.28
CA ASN A 110 11.38 -7.79 4.25
C ASN A 110 10.05 -7.36 3.62
N GLY A 111 9.98 -7.24 2.28
CA GLY A 111 8.79 -6.73 1.58
C GLY A 111 8.35 -5.36 2.14
N ALA A 112 9.28 -4.57 2.63
CA ALA A 112 9.03 -3.34 3.35
C ALA A 112 10.09 -2.28 3.00
N THR A 113 9.67 -1.08 3.11
CA THR A 113 10.35 0.18 2.84
C THR A 113 11.65 0.53 3.63
N PRO A 114 12.17 -0.23 4.65
CA PRO A 114 13.34 0.23 5.39
C PRO A 114 14.61 0.39 4.54
N GLY A 115 14.85 -0.53 3.59
CA GLY A 115 16.03 -0.44 2.73
C GLY A 115 16.08 0.84 1.91
N ALA A 116 14.96 1.20 1.30
CA ALA A 116 14.87 2.42 0.53
C ALA A 116 15.11 3.69 1.37
N TYR A 117 14.59 3.75 2.61
CA TYR A 117 14.84 4.91 3.48
C TYR A 117 16.28 4.99 3.98
N LEU A 118 16.97 3.85 4.11
CA LEU A 118 18.41 3.81 4.37
C LEU A 118 19.18 4.47 3.20
N LEU A 119 18.89 4.06 1.96
CA LEU A 119 19.54 4.62 0.77
C LEU A 119 19.17 6.10 0.57
N ILE A 120 17.89 6.46 0.61
CA ILE A 120 17.42 7.84 0.48
C ILE A 120 18.06 8.72 1.56
N GLY A 121 18.08 8.24 2.81
CA GLY A 121 18.72 8.93 3.92
C GLY A 121 20.20 9.17 3.68
N SER A 122 20.96 8.18 3.20
CA SER A 122 22.38 8.31 2.94
C SER A 122 22.69 9.32 1.82
N ILE A 123 21.87 9.32 0.75
CA ILE A 123 22.00 10.27 -0.35
C ILE A 123 21.68 11.70 0.14
N ILE A 124 20.62 11.88 0.91
CA ILE A 124 20.21 13.19 1.45
C ILE A 124 21.22 13.68 2.50
N GLY A 125 21.72 12.78 3.36
CA GLY A 125 22.74 13.12 4.36
C GLY A 125 24.04 13.61 3.75
N ALA A 126 24.45 12.99 2.63
CA ALA A 126 25.63 13.43 1.88
C ALA A 126 25.36 14.71 1.07
N GLY A 127 24.17 14.85 0.47
CA GLY A 127 23.89 15.92 -0.51
C GLY A 127 23.46 17.25 0.10
N LEU A 128 22.67 17.25 1.18
CA LEU A 128 22.13 18.51 1.74
C LEU A 128 23.09 19.26 2.66
N GLN A 129 24.24 18.68 3.05
CA GLN A 129 25.24 19.32 3.91
C GLN A 129 24.58 20.17 5.03
N PHE A 130 23.77 19.52 5.87
CA PHE A 130 23.01 20.21 6.91
C PHE A 130 23.93 21.08 7.77
N SER A 131 23.53 22.34 7.98
CA SER A 131 24.24 23.25 8.87
C SER A 131 24.19 22.71 10.31
N GLY A 132 25.34 22.56 10.94
CA GLY A 132 25.46 22.06 12.31
C GLY A 132 26.16 20.70 12.42
N ARG A 133 26.16 20.14 13.63
CA ARG A 133 26.75 18.83 13.87
C ARG A 133 25.84 17.71 13.34
N VAL A 134 26.40 16.68 12.72
CA VAL A 134 25.68 15.53 12.13
C VAL A 134 24.65 14.94 13.10
N TRP A 135 25.01 14.77 14.37
CA TRP A 135 24.10 14.22 15.38
C TRP A 135 22.84 15.09 15.61
N GLN A 136 22.94 16.42 15.45
CA GLN A 136 21.79 17.32 15.59
C GLN A 136 20.78 17.10 14.45
N SER A 137 21.26 16.98 13.22
CA SER A 137 20.42 16.67 12.06
C SER A 137 19.75 15.30 12.19
N CYS A 138 20.51 14.29 12.62
CA CYS A 138 19.96 12.95 12.88
C CYS A 138 18.89 12.99 13.98
N LEU A 139 19.12 13.72 15.07
CA LEU A 139 18.15 13.89 16.14
C LEU A 139 16.89 14.61 15.65
N CYS A 140 17.01 15.67 14.86
CA CYS A 140 15.88 16.39 14.29
C CYS A 140 15.02 15.50 13.38
N ILE A 141 15.65 14.69 12.51
CA ILE A 141 14.95 13.75 11.64
C ILE A 141 14.23 12.69 12.48
N ALA A 142 14.91 12.11 13.46
CA ALA A 142 14.31 11.10 14.34
C ALA A 142 13.12 11.67 15.12
N LEU A 143 13.27 12.87 15.69
CA LEU A 143 12.19 13.56 16.41
C LEU A 143 11.02 13.94 15.50
N GLY A 144 11.29 14.36 14.24
CA GLY A 144 10.26 14.65 13.26
C GLY A 144 9.43 13.43 12.89
N ALA A 145 10.07 12.30 12.65
CA ALA A 145 9.38 11.05 12.37
C ALA A 145 8.66 10.49 13.61
N LEU A 146 9.27 10.61 14.79
CA LEU A 146 8.65 10.23 16.06
C LEU A 146 7.44 11.11 16.41
N TRP A 147 7.46 12.38 16.04
CA TRP A 147 6.31 13.28 16.17
C TRP A 147 5.08 12.75 15.43
N VAL A 148 5.24 12.35 14.17
CA VAL A 148 4.16 11.72 13.39
C VAL A 148 3.69 10.42 14.06
N TYR A 149 4.63 9.59 14.52
CA TYR A 149 4.31 8.37 15.26
C TYR A 149 3.46 8.65 16.50
N LEU A 150 3.82 9.63 17.31
CA LEU A 150 3.09 9.99 18.53
C LEU A 150 1.70 10.56 18.22
N VAL A 151 1.61 11.48 17.25
CA VAL A 151 0.31 12.05 16.83
C VAL A 151 -0.59 10.96 16.26
N ALA A 152 -0.05 10.05 15.45
CA ALA A 152 -0.79 8.91 14.94
C ALA A 152 -1.27 7.98 16.07
N ALA A 153 -0.40 7.64 17.03
CA ALA A 153 -0.74 6.80 18.17
C ALA A 153 -1.85 7.41 19.04
N LEU A 154 -1.79 8.71 19.30
CA LEU A 154 -2.77 9.44 20.12
C LEU A 154 -4.12 9.56 19.42
N THR A 155 -4.12 9.87 18.12
CA THR A 155 -5.35 10.06 17.34
C THR A 155 -6.09 8.74 17.07
N ASP A 156 -5.36 7.64 16.89
CA ASP A 156 -5.95 6.36 16.51
C ASP A 156 -6.41 5.51 17.71
N ARG A 157 -5.78 5.68 18.90
CA ARG A 157 -6.25 4.99 20.12
C ARG A 157 -7.72 5.22 20.42
N ARG A 158 -8.23 6.44 20.13
CA ARG A 158 -9.61 6.84 20.42
C ARG A 158 -10.63 6.41 19.36
N LYS A 159 -10.19 6.05 18.13
CA LYS A 159 -11.11 5.81 16.98
C LYS A 159 -10.80 4.52 16.21
N ARG A 160 -10.20 3.58 16.89
CA ARG A 160 -9.71 2.31 16.35
C ARG A 160 -10.78 1.49 15.60
N LEU A 161 -11.99 1.40 16.17
CA LEU A 161 -13.10 0.66 15.57
C LEU A 161 -13.63 1.32 14.28
N ALA A 162 -13.47 2.64 14.14
CA ALA A 162 -13.90 3.36 12.95
C ALA A 162 -13.12 2.94 11.69
N ASN A 163 -11.82 2.64 11.80
CA ASN A 163 -11.04 2.16 10.67
C ASN A 163 -11.50 0.74 10.27
N GLN A 164 -11.73 -0.14 11.25
CA GLN A 164 -12.23 -1.50 10.99
C GLN A 164 -13.58 -1.48 10.26
N ARG A 165 -14.50 -0.56 10.66
CA ARG A 165 -15.78 -0.37 9.97
C ARG A 165 -15.61 0.03 8.51
N VAL A 166 -14.66 0.90 8.20
CA VAL A 166 -14.41 1.33 6.81
C VAL A 166 -13.90 0.19 5.95
N PHE A 167 -12.97 -0.64 6.44
CA PHE A 167 -12.51 -1.80 5.68
C PHE A 167 -13.64 -2.80 5.42
N LEU A 168 -14.49 -3.06 6.43
CA LEU A 168 -15.66 -3.91 6.25
C LEU A 168 -16.70 -3.28 5.31
N SER A 169 -16.92 -1.97 5.38
CA SER A 169 -17.79 -1.25 4.44
C SER A 169 -17.33 -1.45 2.99
N HIS A 170 -16.03 -1.30 2.73
CA HIS A 170 -15.47 -1.56 1.38
C HIS A 170 -15.62 -3.02 0.95
N ALA A 171 -15.49 -3.97 1.88
CA ALA A 171 -15.69 -5.39 1.59
C ALA A 171 -17.14 -5.69 1.22
N PHE A 172 -18.13 -5.16 1.96
CA PHE A 172 -19.55 -5.33 1.62
C PHE A 172 -19.95 -4.62 0.32
N ASP A 173 -19.39 -3.44 0.02
CA ASP A 173 -19.62 -2.76 -1.25
C ASP A 173 -19.05 -3.57 -2.43
N ALA A 174 -17.87 -4.16 -2.28
CA ALA A 174 -17.29 -5.05 -3.28
C ALA A 174 -18.07 -6.36 -3.44
N LEU A 175 -18.58 -6.93 -2.35
CA LEU A 175 -19.48 -8.08 -2.40
C LEU A 175 -20.80 -7.75 -3.10
N ALA A 176 -21.38 -6.58 -2.86
CA ALA A 176 -22.57 -6.11 -3.55
C ALA A 176 -22.35 -6.02 -5.08
N SER A 177 -21.18 -5.50 -5.49
CA SER A 177 -20.80 -5.44 -6.90
C SER A 177 -20.60 -6.83 -7.50
N LEU A 178 -19.99 -7.75 -6.75
CA LEU A 178 -19.76 -9.14 -7.16
C LEU A 178 -21.08 -9.90 -7.32
N VAL A 179 -22.02 -9.77 -6.36
CA VAL A 179 -23.35 -10.37 -6.43
C VAL A 179 -24.11 -9.86 -7.67
N GLY A 180 -24.05 -8.55 -7.94
CA GLY A 180 -24.68 -7.97 -9.13
C GLY A 180 -23.99 -8.33 -10.46
N ALA A 181 -22.82 -8.95 -10.41
CA ALA A 181 -22.08 -9.41 -11.59
C ALA A 181 -22.25 -10.91 -11.87
N VAL A 182 -22.95 -11.68 -11.02
CA VAL A 182 -23.21 -13.12 -11.22
C VAL A 182 -23.83 -13.35 -12.61
N GLY A 183 -23.31 -14.32 -13.35
CA GLY A 183 -23.72 -14.65 -14.71
C GLY A 183 -23.27 -13.66 -15.78
N THR A 184 -22.44 -12.65 -15.46
CA THR A 184 -21.93 -11.67 -16.43
C THR A 184 -20.43 -11.81 -16.68
N SER A 185 -19.95 -11.30 -17.81
CA SER A 185 -18.50 -11.27 -18.12
C SER A 185 -17.64 -10.45 -17.13
N ARG A 186 -18.28 -9.60 -16.31
CA ARG A 186 -17.61 -8.79 -15.28
C ARG A 186 -17.35 -9.55 -13.99
N PHE A 187 -17.91 -10.74 -13.81
CA PHE A 187 -17.85 -11.49 -12.55
C PHE A 187 -16.41 -11.69 -12.04
N TYR A 188 -15.50 -12.13 -12.89
CA TYR A 188 -14.11 -12.39 -12.48
C TYR A 188 -13.34 -11.12 -12.09
N SER A 189 -13.63 -9.97 -12.73
CA SER A 189 -13.02 -8.71 -12.35
C SER A 189 -13.54 -8.18 -11.01
N GLU A 190 -14.86 -8.29 -10.75
CA GLU A 190 -15.46 -7.91 -9.48
C GLU A 190 -15.06 -8.89 -8.36
N ARG A 191 -14.85 -10.17 -8.68
CA ARG A 191 -14.29 -11.16 -7.75
C ARG A 191 -12.88 -10.77 -7.29
N ALA A 192 -12.01 -10.37 -8.19
CA ALA A 192 -10.66 -9.94 -7.84
C ALA A 192 -10.70 -8.75 -6.86
N ARG A 193 -11.60 -7.78 -7.10
CA ARG A 193 -11.85 -6.65 -6.20
C ARG A 193 -12.38 -7.11 -4.84
N ALA A 194 -13.37 -8.00 -4.82
CA ALA A 194 -13.96 -8.52 -3.59
C ALA A 194 -12.94 -9.32 -2.75
N VAL A 195 -12.15 -10.17 -3.37
CA VAL A 195 -11.06 -10.92 -2.69
C VAL A 195 -10.07 -9.95 -2.05
N THR A 196 -9.62 -8.92 -2.77
CA THR A 196 -8.66 -7.93 -2.26
C THR A 196 -9.23 -7.15 -1.07
N THR A 197 -10.49 -6.72 -1.15
CA THR A 197 -11.13 -5.95 -0.06
C THR A 197 -11.46 -6.81 1.16
N LEU A 198 -11.89 -8.06 0.96
CA LEU A 198 -12.11 -9.04 2.03
C LEU A 198 -10.80 -9.38 2.74
N ASP A 199 -9.72 -9.54 1.99
CA ASP A 199 -8.39 -9.78 2.55
C ASP A 199 -7.94 -8.61 3.44
N ALA A 200 -8.10 -7.38 2.97
CA ALA A 200 -7.78 -6.19 3.74
C ALA A 200 -8.65 -6.07 5.01
N ALA A 201 -9.95 -6.35 4.90
CA ALA A 201 -10.86 -6.35 6.06
C ALA A 201 -10.46 -7.43 7.08
N GLN A 202 -10.13 -8.64 6.62
CA GLN A 202 -9.68 -9.73 7.49
C GLN A 202 -8.35 -9.41 8.18
N ASP A 203 -7.41 -8.81 7.50
CA ASP A 203 -6.11 -8.42 8.07
C ASP A 203 -6.28 -7.36 9.18
N VAL A 204 -7.26 -6.45 9.03
CA VAL A 204 -7.52 -5.38 9.99
C VAL A 204 -8.40 -5.84 11.17
N VAL A 205 -9.44 -6.64 10.91
CA VAL A 205 -10.40 -7.09 11.93
C VAL A 205 -9.97 -8.40 12.58
N GLY A 206 -9.38 -9.33 11.80
CA GLY A 206 -8.99 -10.68 12.24
C GLY A 206 -7.71 -10.74 13.08
N SER A 207 -6.86 -9.72 13.06
CA SER A 207 -5.51 -9.76 13.66
C SER A 207 -5.46 -9.71 15.20
N ARG A 208 -6.58 -9.84 15.92
CA ARG A 208 -6.68 -9.58 17.36
C ARG A 208 -7.17 -10.73 18.21
N HIS A 209 -6.58 -10.82 19.43
CA HIS A 209 -7.22 -11.48 20.56
C HIS A 209 -8.40 -10.64 21.05
N LEU A 210 -9.56 -11.26 21.24
CA LEU A 210 -10.75 -10.63 21.81
C LEU A 210 -10.43 -10.02 23.18
N ARG A 211 -10.71 -8.74 23.34
CA ARG A 211 -11.06 -8.23 24.66
C ARG A 211 -12.53 -8.58 24.86
N THR A 212 -12.80 -9.62 25.63
CA THR A 212 -14.14 -10.00 26.05
C THR A 212 -14.80 -8.82 26.75
N GLY A 213 -15.78 -8.16 26.10
CA GLY A 213 -16.57 -7.10 26.70
C GLY A 213 -16.97 -5.94 25.78
N ASP A 214 -16.38 -5.77 24.60
CA ASP A 214 -16.77 -4.71 23.67
C ASP A 214 -17.75 -5.25 22.63
N ALA A 215 -19.04 -4.91 22.79
CA ALA A 215 -20.12 -5.35 21.89
C ALA A 215 -19.88 -4.92 20.42
N GLU A 216 -19.28 -3.75 20.20
CA GLU A 216 -18.95 -3.27 18.86
C GLU A 216 -17.84 -4.12 18.20
N GLU A 217 -16.85 -4.58 18.98
CA GLU A 217 -15.78 -5.45 18.45
C GLU A 217 -16.33 -6.84 18.09
N VAL A 218 -17.26 -7.36 18.89
CA VAL A 218 -18.00 -8.61 18.58
C VAL A 218 -18.81 -8.46 17.30
N ALA A 219 -19.55 -7.36 17.16
CA ALA A 219 -20.35 -7.07 15.97
C ALA A 219 -19.48 -6.96 14.69
N LEU A 220 -18.32 -6.30 14.76
CA LEU A 220 -17.38 -6.20 13.63
C LEU A 220 -16.91 -7.57 13.15
N ARG A 221 -16.68 -8.50 14.08
CA ARG A 221 -16.28 -9.87 13.72
C ARG A 221 -17.42 -10.67 13.13
N GLN A 222 -18.62 -10.52 13.65
CA GLN A 222 -19.80 -11.13 13.04
C GLN A 222 -19.96 -10.62 11.60
N CYS A 223 -19.85 -9.31 11.37
CA CYS A 223 -19.86 -8.74 10.02
C CYS A 223 -18.78 -9.35 9.13
N LEU A 224 -17.54 -9.51 9.64
CA LEU A 224 -16.47 -10.14 8.86
C LEU A 224 -16.79 -11.57 8.48
N ILE A 225 -17.26 -12.39 9.43
CA ILE A 225 -17.58 -13.80 9.18
C ILE A 225 -18.69 -13.91 8.14
N VAL A 226 -19.75 -13.11 8.25
CA VAL A 226 -20.83 -13.08 7.26
C VAL A 226 -20.30 -12.65 5.89
N ALA A 227 -19.45 -11.63 5.81
CA ALA A 227 -18.84 -11.19 4.55
C ALA A 227 -18.02 -12.31 3.88
N LEU A 228 -17.26 -13.09 4.67
CA LEU A 228 -16.49 -14.23 4.17
C LEU A 228 -17.39 -15.35 3.65
N ARG A 229 -18.45 -15.65 4.37
CA ARG A 229 -19.46 -16.66 3.97
C ARG A 229 -20.26 -16.23 2.75
N CYS A 230 -20.64 -14.95 2.65
CA CYS A 230 -21.24 -14.39 1.44
C CYS A 230 -20.38 -14.66 0.20
N GLY A 231 -19.06 -14.53 0.32
CA GLY A 231 -18.15 -14.86 -0.79
C GLY A 231 -18.22 -16.34 -1.22
N GLU A 232 -18.49 -17.29 -0.31
CA GLU A 232 -18.72 -18.71 -0.64
C GLU A 232 -20.06 -18.90 -1.37
N VAL A 233 -21.15 -18.32 -0.83
CA VAL A 233 -22.48 -18.42 -1.44
C VAL A 233 -22.50 -17.81 -2.83
N VAL A 234 -21.81 -16.69 -3.05
CA VAL A 234 -21.72 -16.06 -4.38
C VAL A 234 -20.97 -16.95 -5.38
N SER A 235 -19.95 -17.70 -4.94
CA SER A 235 -19.32 -18.71 -5.81
C SER A 235 -20.24 -19.88 -6.13
N TYR A 236 -21.07 -20.28 -5.19
CA TYR A 236 -22.11 -21.28 -5.44
C TYR A 236 -23.14 -20.79 -6.48
N LEU A 237 -23.62 -19.54 -6.35
CA LEU A 237 -24.53 -18.92 -7.31
C LEU A 237 -23.96 -18.89 -8.73
N GLU A 238 -22.70 -18.50 -8.87
CA GLU A 238 -22.00 -18.48 -10.18
C GLU A 238 -21.82 -19.89 -10.72
N GLY A 239 -21.37 -20.84 -9.90
CA GLY A 239 -21.16 -22.24 -10.31
C GLY A 239 -22.45 -22.92 -10.79
N LYS A 240 -23.58 -22.62 -10.17
CA LYS A 240 -24.93 -23.11 -10.57
C LYS A 240 -25.62 -22.22 -11.60
N ARG A 241 -25.02 -21.06 -11.95
CA ARG A 241 -25.61 -20.07 -12.87
C ARG A 241 -27.02 -19.61 -12.44
N LEU A 242 -27.21 -19.42 -11.13
CA LEU A 242 -28.48 -18.97 -10.60
C LEU A 242 -28.67 -17.47 -10.82
N THR A 243 -29.91 -17.08 -11.10
CA THR A 243 -30.26 -15.66 -11.25
C THR A 243 -30.43 -15.00 -9.88
N VAL A 244 -29.84 -13.83 -9.71
CA VAL A 244 -29.85 -13.10 -8.44
C VAL A 244 -30.87 -11.97 -8.49
N ASP A 245 -31.67 -11.84 -7.44
CA ASP A 245 -32.62 -10.72 -7.26
C ASP A 245 -31.84 -9.39 -7.15
N PRO A 246 -32.22 -8.35 -7.89
CA PRO A 246 -31.60 -7.01 -7.82
C PRO A 246 -31.65 -6.37 -6.42
N SER A 247 -32.55 -6.81 -5.53
CA SER A 247 -32.64 -6.32 -4.14
C SER A 247 -31.46 -6.75 -3.27
N LEU A 248 -30.80 -7.87 -3.59
CA LEU A 248 -29.70 -8.41 -2.79
C LEU A 248 -28.44 -7.54 -2.82
N PRO A 249 -27.94 -7.09 -4.00
CA PRO A 249 -26.85 -6.11 -4.04
C PRO A 249 -27.18 -4.81 -3.29
N SER A 250 -28.42 -4.34 -3.31
CA SER A 250 -28.83 -3.14 -2.56
C SER A 250 -28.73 -3.35 -1.05
N SER A 251 -29.16 -4.50 -0.55
CA SER A 251 -29.06 -4.85 0.89
C SER A 251 -27.62 -4.89 1.38
N LEU A 252 -26.70 -5.45 0.60
CA LEU A 252 -25.27 -5.45 0.94
C LEU A 252 -24.68 -4.04 0.93
N ARG A 253 -25.12 -3.14 0.03
CA ARG A 253 -24.74 -1.72 0.05
C ARG A 253 -25.31 -0.99 1.27
N ASP A 254 -26.51 -1.34 1.74
CA ASP A 254 -27.07 -0.77 2.97
C ASP A 254 -26.23 -1.16 4.19
N VAL A 255 -25.77 -2.42 4.28
CA VAL A 255 -24.78 -2.84 5.29
C VAL A 255 -23.50 -2.03 5.19
N ALA A 256 -22.96 -1.87 3.98
CA ALA A 256 -21.75 -1.08 3.74
C ALA A 256 -21.92 0.37 4.20
N LYS A 257 -23.05 1.00 3.88
CA LYS A 257 -23.38 2.36 4.28
C LYS A 257 -23.55 2.48 5.80
N THR A 258 -24.24 1.54 6.42
CA THR A 258 -24.44 1.52 7.89
C THR A 258 -23.11 1.38 8.63
N LEU A 259 -22.21 0.50 8.18
CA LEU A 259 -20.87 0.37 8.73
C LEU A 259 -20.07 1.66 8.62
N LYS A 260 -20.25 2.44 7.55
CA LYS A 260 -19.58 3.72 7.36
C LYS A 260 -20.16 4.84 8.22
N ASP A 261 -21.49 4.93 8.30
CA ASP A 261 -22.21 6.08 8.85
C ASP A 261 -22.67 5.88 10.31
N SER A 262 -22.75 4.62 10.78
CA SER A 262 -23.29 4.26 12.10
C SER A 262 -22.38 3.31 12.88
N THR A 263 -22.90 2.23 13.45
CA THR A 263 -22.18 1.25 14.26
C THR A 263 -22.19 -0.14 13.60
N ALA A 264 -21.30 -1.04 14.05
CA ALA A 264 -21.34 -2.43 13.60
C ALA A 264 -22.55 -3.17 14.17
N LEU A 265 -23.06 -2.76 15.33
CA LEU A 265 -24.29 -3.31 15.90
C LEU A 265 -25.50 -3.04 15.00
N ASP A 266 -25.63 -1.83 14.45
CA ASP A 266 -26.70 -1.50 13.49
C ASP A 266 -26.56 -2.32 12.20
N ALA A 267 -25.32 -2.56 11.73
CA ALA A 267 -25.05 -3.39 10.57
C ALA A 267 -25.42 -4.87 10.82
N VAL A 268 -25.13 -5.40 12.01
CA VAL A 268 -25.52 -6.77 12.41
C VAL A 268 -27.05 -6.92 12.41
N ALA A 269 -27.80 -5.87 12.78
CA ALA A 269 -29.26 -5.91 12.71
C ALA A 269 -29.76 -6.16 11.27
N ILE A 270 -29.16 -5.49 10.27
CA ILE A 270 -29.48 -5.70 8.84
C ILE A 270 -29.06 -7.11 8.39
N LEU A 271 -27.89 -7.58 8.86
CA LEU A 271 -27.35 -8.90 8.48
C LEU A 271 -28.20 -10.08 9.00
N ARG A 272 -29.04 -9.89 10.01
CA ARG A 272 -29.94 -10.93 10.51
C ARG A 272 -30.96 -11.36 9.46
N ASP A 273 -31.38 -10.44 8.60
CA ASP A 273 -32.35 -10.71 7.55
C ASP A 273 -31.73 -11.22 6.24
N LEU A 274 -30.38 -11.24 6.19
CA LEU A 274 -29.64 -11.61 4.98
C LEU A 274 -29.89 -13.06 4.54
N PRO A 275 -29.91 -14.09 5.42
CA PRO A 275 -30.21 -15.46 5.02
C PRO A 275 -31.58 -15.58 4.31
N ALA A 276 -32.63 -14.98 4.85
CA ALA A 276 -33.97 -15.02 4.24
C ALA A 276 -34.01 -14.37 2.84
N ARG A 277 -33.17 -13.36 2.60
CA ARG A 277 -33.05 -12.74 1.28
C ARG A 277 -32.32 -13.63 0.25
N PHE A 278 -31.38 -14.44 0.72
CA PHE A 278 -30.75 -15.46 -0.13
C PHE A 278 -31.71 -16.65 -0.37
N ASP A 279 -32.49 -17.06 0.64
CA ASP A 279 -33.51 -18.14 0.51
C ASP A 279 -34.56 -17.83 -0.56
N ALA A 280 -34.81 -16.55 -0.84
CA ALA A 280 -35.69 -16.12 -1.91
C ALA A 280 -35.17 -16.40 -3.33
N ILE A 281 -33.88 -16.79 -3.48
CA ILE A 281 -33.31 -17.13 -4.78
C ILE A 281 -33.80 -18.51 -5.22
N ALA A 282 -34.46 -18.54 -6.36
CA ALA A 282 -34.95 -19.80 -6.90
C ALA A 282 -33.80 -20.79 -7.19
N GLY A 283 -33.92 -22.00 -6.63
CA GLY A 283 -32.91 -23.06 -6.81
C GLY A 283 -31.72 -22.98 -5.87
N LEU A 284 -31.65 -22.04 -4.93
CA LEU A 284 -30.64 -22.03 -3.88
C LEU A 284 -31.05 -22.97 -2.74
N ASP A 285 -30.13 -23.83 -2.32
CA ASP A 285 -30.35 -24.77 -1.23
C ASP A 285 -30.40 -24.01 0.13
N PRO A 286 -31.44 -24.20 0.96
CA PRO A 286 -31.52 -23.59 2.28
C PRO A 286 -30.35 -23.93 3.22
N ALA A 287 -29.69 -25.07 3.05
CA ALA A 287 -28.50 -25.43 3.80
C ALA A 287 -27.32 -24.51 3.50
N VAL A 288 -27.21 -24.02 2.26
CA VAL A 288 -26.19 -23.08 1.84
C VAL A 288 -26.43 -21.70 2.47
N THR A 289 -27.70 -21.28 2.54
CA THR A 289 -28.06 -19.98 3.14
C THR A 289 -27.96 -20.02 4.67
N SER A 290 -28.20 -21.16 5.30
CA SER A 290 -27.99 -21.34 6.75
C SER A 290 -26.56 -21.01 7.18
N ALA A 291 -25.59 -21.21 6.28
CA ALA A 291 -24.22 -20.83 6.51
C ALA A 291 -24.02 -19.30 6.67
N LEU A 292 -24.96 -18.46 6.21
CA LEU A 292 -24.94 -17.00 6.38
C LEU A 292 -25.44 -16.55 7.76
N ALA A 293 -26.04 -17.45 8.54
CA ALA A 293 -26.52 -17.12 9.88
C ALA A 293 -25.39 -16.57 10.76
N LEU A 294 -25.75 -15.64 11.64
CA LEU A 294 -24.80 -15.03 12.57
C LEU A 294 -24.21 -16.12 13.50
N SER A 295 -22.89 -16.15 13.61
CA SER A 295 -22.22 -17.06 14.53
C SER A 295 -22.53 -16.69 15.98
N SER A 296 -22.65 -17.70 16.86
CA SER A 296 -22.79 -17.45 18.28
C SER A 296 -21.58 -16.68 18.82
N PRO A 297 -21.77 -15.72 19.73
CA PRO A 297 -20.65 -15.02 20.38
C PRO A 297 -19.64 -15.94 21.06
N SER A 298 -20.06 -17.13 21.51
CA SER A 298 -19.19 -18.16 22.10
C SER A 298 -18.18 -18.75 21.11
N ASP A 299 -18.49 -18.80 19.81
CA ASP A 299 -17.66 -19.45 18.80
C ASP A 299 -16.64 -18.50 18.17
N LEU A 300 -16.85 -17.20 18.37
CA LEU A 300 -15.99 -16.13 17.81
C LEU A 300 -14.52 -16.20 18.26
N PRO A 301 -14.16 -16.54 19.53
CA PRO A 301 -12.76 -16.59 19.95
C PRO A 301 -11.93 -17.64 19.21
N ALA A 302 -12.49 -18.84 19.04
CA ALA A 302 -11.81 -19.92 18.32
C ALA A 302 -11.64 -19.61 16.83
N THR A 303 -12.67 -19.05 16.22
CA THR A 303 -12.69 -18.61 14.81
C THR A 303 -11.67 -17.50 14.58
N ALA A 304 -11.62 -16.51 15.47
CA ALA A 304 -10.67 -15.40 15.38
C ALA A 304 -9.21 -15.83 15.54
N ALA A 305 -8.92 -16.75 16.46
CA ALA A 305 -7.57 -17.29 16.63
C ALA A 305 -7.08 -18.00 15.36
N ARG A 306 -7.96 -18.74 14.67
CA ARG A 306 -7.63 -19.41 13.40
C ARG A 306 -7.45 -18.40 12.24
N LEU A 307 -8.22 -17.32 12.21
CA LEU A 307 -8.08 -16.25 11.22
C LEU A 307 -6.79 -15.44 11.40
N SER A 308 -6.36 -15.21 12.66
CA SER A 308 -5.18 -14.41 12.97
C SER A 308 -3.85 -15.15 12.76
N SER A 309 -3.85 -16.48 12.89
CA SER A 309 -2.61 -17.27 12.90
C SER A 309 -1.86 -17.34 11.56
N ARG A 310 -2.44 -16.87 10.46
CA ARG A 310 -1.87 -16.99 9.11
C ARG A 310 -1.82 -15.71 8.26
N ALA A 311 -2.07 -14.54 8.86
CA ALA A 311 -2.10 -13.27 8.11
C ALA A 311 -0.75 -12.76 7.59
N SER A 312 0.35 -13.44 7.83
CA SER A 312 1.70 -12.98 7.46
C SER A 312 2.52 -14.01 6.69
N THR A 313 2.02 -14.52 5.59
CA THR A 313 2.93 -15.03 4.55
C THR A 313 3.38 -13.86 3.69
N ARG A 314 4.35 -13.08 4.20
CA ARG A 314 5.15 -12.19 3.38
C ARG A 314 5.74 -13.03 2.26
N SER A 315 5.41 -12.71 1.03
CA SER A 315 6.04 -13.35 -0.14
C SER A 315 7.50 -12.91 -0.18
N HIS A 316 8.38 -13.69 0.44
CA HIS A 316 9.80 -13.45 0.29
C HIS A 316 10.19 -13.82 -1.14
N LEU A 317 10.82 -12.88 -1.85
CA LEU A 317 11.44 -13.20 -3.12
C LEU A 317 12.48 -14.31 -2.93
N PRO A 318 12.68 -15.23 -3.90
CA PRO A 318 13.79 -16.18 -3.88
C PRO A 318 15.13 -15.45 -3.67
N THR A 319 16.07 -16.09 -3.01
CA THR A 319 17.36 -15.48 -2.66
C THR A 319 18.09 -14.89 -3.89
N ILE A 320 18.03 -15.58 -5.02
CA ILE A 320 18.67 -15.13 -6.26
C ILE A 320 18.01 -13.86 -6.82
N GLU A 321 16.68 -13.73 -6.73
CA GLU A 321 15.96 -12.53 -7.17
C GLU A 321 16.24 -11.33 -6.24
N ARG A 322 16.44 -11.58 -4.94
CA ARG A 322 16.85 -10.53 -3.98
C ARG A 322 18.22 -9.98 -4.30
N LEU A 323 19.18 -10.86 -4.51
CA LEU A 323 20.55 -10.47 -4.85
C LEU A 323 20.59 -9.74 -6.20
N ARG A 324 19.82 -10.21 -7.18
CA ARG A 324 19.72 -9.57 -8.49
C ARG A 324 19.12 -8.16 -8.39
N PHE A 325 18.04 -7.98 -7.63
CA PHE A 325 17.45 -6.66 -7.37
C PHE A 325 18.45 -5.73 -6.69
N ALA A 326 19.12 -6.20 -5.64
CA ALA A 326 20.12 -5.44 -4.92
C ALA A 326 21.31 -5.03 -5.82
N PHE A 327 21.75 -5.93 -6.69
CA PHE A 327 22.80 -5.66 -7.66
C PHE A 327 22.39 -4.60 -8.69
N ILE A 328 21.17 -4.69 -9.24
CA ILE A 328 20.66 -3.71 -10.21
C ILE A 328 20.49 -2.34 -9.54
N LEU A 329 19.97 -2.29 -8.30
CA LEU A 329 19.84 -1.05 -7.55
C LEU A 329 21.22 -0.42 -7.29
N SER A 330 22.20 -1.23 -6.90
CA SER A 330 23.59 -0.78 -6.69
C SER A 330 24.21 -0.25 -7.99
N LEU A 331 24.13 -1.00 -9.08
CA LEU A 331 24.67 -0.61 -10.37
C LEU A 331 24.00 0.67 -10.91
N ALA A 332 22.68 0.78 -10.81
CA ALA A 332 21.96 1.98 -11.22
C ALA A 332 22.37 3.20 -10.39
N THR A 333 22.53 3.03 -9.07
CA THR A 333 22.95 4.10 -8.18
C THR A 333 24.40 4.55 -8.49
N VAL A 334 25.32 3.61 -8.71
CA VAL A 334 26.69 3.88 -9.13
C VAL A 334 26.71 4.64 -10.45
N THR A 335 26.00 4.13 -11.47
CA THR A 335 25.91 4.80 -12.78
C THR A 335 25.33 6.20 -12.64
N GLY A 336 24.26 6.36 -11.85
CA GLY A 336 23.66 7.67 -11.61
C GLY A 336 24.60 8.65 -10.91
N THR A 337 25.38 8.17 -9.94
CA THR A 337 26.37 9.00 -9.25
C THR A 337 27.50 9.43 -10.18
N LEU A 338 28.01 8.51 -11.00
CA LEU A 338 29.03 8.83 -11.99
C LEU A 338 28.54 9.85 -13.04
N VAL A 339 27.31 9.66 -13.55
CA VAL A 339 26.72 10.63 -14.49
C VAL A 339 26.53 11.99 -13.84
N ALA A 340 26.12 12.03 -12.56
CA ALA A 340 25.99 13.28 -11.81
C ALA A 340 27.31 14.02 -11.67
N HIS A 341 28.45 13.31 -11.46
CA HIS A 341 29.78 13.90 -11.43
C HIS A 341 30.20 14.44 -12.80
N VAL A 342 29.94 13.69 -13.88
CA VAL A 342 30.29 14.12 -15.24
C VAL A 342 29.48 15.37 -15.66
N LEU A 343 28.24 15.48 -15.23
CA LEU A 343 27.39 16.63 -15.54
C LEU A 343 27.73 17.87 -14.72
N ASP A 344 28.47 17.72 -13.62
CA ASP A 344 28.89 18.79 -12.69
C ASP A 344 27.76 19.78 -12.36
N GLY A 345 26.54 19.23 -12.22
CA GLY A 345 25.33 20.01 -12.00
C GLY A 345 25.11 20.38 -10.52
N PRO A 346 24.43 21.49 -10.24
CA PRO A 346 24.07 21.85 -8.89
C PRO A 346 23.17 20.74 -8.29
N HIS A 347 23.52 20.24 -7.12
CA HIS A 347 22.77 19.19 -6.43
C HIS A 347 22.76 17.81 -7.14
N GLY A 348 23.90 17.36 -7.65
CA GLY A 348 24.07 16.07 -8.35
C GLY A 348 23.52 14.85 -7.61
N PHE A 349 23.33 14.93 -6.27
CA PHE A 349 22.69 13.88 -5.47
C PHE A 349 21.20 13.62 -5.85
N TRP A 350 20.56 14.51 -6.60
CA TRP A 350 19.16 14.30 -7.04
C TRP A 350 19.01 13.16 -8.05
N LEU A 351 20.06 12.90 -8.83
CA LEU A 351 20.03 11.84 -9.83
C LEU A 351 19.98 10.45 -9.16
N PRO A 352 20.93 10.05 -8.28
CA PRO A 352 20.83 8.78 -7.54
C PRO A 352 19.61 8.73 -6.63
N LEU A 353 19.13 9.86 -6.10
CA LEU A 353 17.89 9.94 -5.34
C LEU A 353 16.67 9.56 -6.19
N SER A 354 16.61 10.01 -7.45
CA SER A 354 15.54 9.66 -8.38
C SER A 354 15.54 8.17 -8.69
N ILE A 355 16.71 7.56 -8.86
CA ILE A 355 16.89 6.11 -9.04
C ILE A 355 16.34 5.34 -7.83
N ALA A 356 16.68 5.75 -6.61
CA ALA A 356 16.19 5.12 -5.37
C ALA A 356 14.67 5.17 -5.22
N PHE A 357 14.01 6.18 -5.76
CA PHE A 357 12.55 6.28 -5.77
C PHE A 357 11.87 5.43 -6.85
N ILE A 358 12.53 5.20 -7.99
CA ILE A 358 11.98 4.45 -9.12
C ILE A 358 12.15 2.94 -8.93
N LEU A 359 13.35 2.49 -8.54
CA LEU A 359 13.65 1.07 -8.32
C LEU A 359 13.10 0.58 -6.98
N ARG A 360 12.02 -0.21 -7.04
CA ARG A 360 11.35 -0.85 -5.89
C ARG A 360 10.95 -2.28 -6.28
N PRO A 361 11.10 -3.27 -5.39
CA PRO A 361 10.83 -4.67 -5.74
C PRO A 361 9.34 -4.98 -5.91
N ASP A 362 8.44 -4.19 -5.27
CA ASP A 362 7.03 -4.58 -5.10
C ASP A 362 6.01 -3.69 -5.86
N LEU A 363 6.45 -2.67 -6.60
CA LEU A 363 5.57 -1.61 -7.10
C LEU A 363 5.21 -1.68 -8.60
N GLY A 364 5.08 -2.85 -9.19
CA GLY A 364 4.63 -2.98 -10.59
C GLY A 364 5.67 -2.58 -11.66
N PRO A 365 5.26 -2.32 -12.91
CA PRO A 365 6.17 -2.12 -14.02
C PRO A 365 7.08 -0.90 -13.83
N VAL A 366 8.38 -1.07 -14.05
CA VAL A 366 9.40 -0.01 -13.89
C VAL A 366 9.13 1.15 -14.84
N ILE A 367 8.69 0.87 -16.08
CA ILE A 367 8.35 1.88 -17.08
C ILE A 367 7.26 2.84 -16.57
N THR A 368 6.18 2.28 -16.02
CA THR A 368 5.08 3.10 -15.49
C THR A 368 5.54 4.00 -14.35
N ARG A 369 6.43 3.50 -13.48
CA ARG A 369 6.99 4.29 -12.37
C ARG A 369 7.97 5.36 -12.84
N ALA A 370 8.81 5.05 -13.81
CA ALA A 370 9.74 6.00 -14.41
C ALA A 370 8.98 7.17 -15.07
N LEU A 371 7.96 6.86 -15.88
CA LEU A 371 7.09 7.86 -16.49
C LEU A 371 6.31 8.66 -15.44
N ALA A 372 5.72 7.98 -14.46
CA ALA A 372 4.99 8.64 -13.38
C ALA A 372 5.88 9.57 -12.56
N ARG A 373 7.13 9.17 -12.29
CA ARG A 373 8.11 10.00 -11.59
C ARG A 373 8.47 11.24 -12.40
N THR A 374 8.77 11.08 -13.68
CA THR A 374 9.14 12.19 -14.57
C THR A 374 7.97 13.16 -14.76
N LEU A 375 6.79 12.68 -15.17
CA LEU A 375 5.60 13.51 -15.37
C LEU A 375 5.16 14.19 -14.06
N GLY A 376 5.13 13.45 -12.96
CA GLY A 376 4.76 14.01 -11.66
C GLY A 376 5.76 15.06 -11.18
N THR A 377 7.05 14.89 -11.47
CA THR A 377 8.08 15.91 -11.15
C THR A 377 7.89 17.17 -11.99
N VAL A 378 7.64 17.05 -13.30
CA VAL A 378 7.38 18.22 -14.17
C VAL A 378 6.20 19.04 -13.66
N VAL A 379 5.07 18.39 -13.38
CA VAL A 379 3.88 19.08 -12.85
C VAL A 379 4.13 19.65 -11.46
N GLY A 380 4.77 18.89 -10.56
CA GLY A 380 5.08 19.35 -9.21
C GLY A 380 6.06 20.53 -9.18
N VAL A 381 7.07 20.53 -10.06
CA VAL A 381 7.98 21.68 -10.27
C VAL A 381 7.19 22.88 -10.79
N GLY A 382 6.26 22.68 -11.73
CA GLY A 382 5.39 23.76 -12.23
C GLY A 382 4.59 24.43 -11.11
N ILE A 383 4.01 23.64 -10.18
CA ILE A 383 3.31 24.16 -9.00
C ILE A 383 4.26 24.98 -8.11
N ALA A 384 5.46 24.46 -7.84
CA ALA A 384 6.45 25.15 -7.02
C ALA A 384 6.92 26.47 -7.68
N ALA A 385 7.14 26.46 -9.00
CA ALA A 385 7.52 27.63 -9.77
C ALA A 385 6.45 28.72 -9.78
N LEU A 386 5.16 28.36 -9.90
CA LEU A 386 4.04 29.32 -9.80
C LEU A 386 4.03 30.03 -8.45
N VAL A 387 4.26 29.29 -7.36
CA VAL A 387 4.33 29.88 -6.01
C VAL A 387 5.57 30.75 -5.86
N ALA A 388 6.71 30.33 -6.38
CA ALA A 388 7.92 31.15 -6.38
C ALA A 388 7.74 32.47 -7.16
N TRP A 389 7.00 32.43 -8.28
CA TRP A 389 6.68 33.62 -9.07
C TRP A 389 5.72 34.57 -8.37
N SER A 390 4.80 34.07 -7.55
CA SER A 390 3.82 34.91 -6.83
C SER A 390 4.39 35.70 -5.63
N GLY A 391 5.72 35.72 -5.44
CA GLY A 391 6.39 36.52 -4.41
C GLY A 391 7.06 35.76 -3.29
N ASN A 392 6.97 34.43 -3.27
CA ASN A 392 7.75 33.53 -2.39
C ASN A 392 7.65 33.86 -0.88
N SER A 393 6.48 34.36 -0.42
CA SER A 393 6.30 34.69 1.00
C SER A 393 6.36 33.42 1.85
N ILE A 394 7.00 33.49 3.00
CA ILE A 394 7.15 32.36 3.92
C ILE A 394 5.81 31.75 4.30
N GLY A 395 4.79 32.58 4.53
CA GLY A 395 3.44 32.12 4.83
C GLY A 395 2.82 31.30 3.70
N LEU A 396 3.02 31.72 2.44
CA LEU A 396 2.54 31.00 1.26
C LEU A 396 3.25 29.65 1.09
N LEU A 397 4.57 29.60 1.32
CA LEU A 397 5.36 28.37 1.27
C LEU A 397 4.89 27.35 2.30
N ILE A 398 4.63 27.77 3.55
CA ILE A 398 4.10 26.87 4.58
C ILE A 398 2.68 26.43 4.25
N ALA A 399 1.82 27.35 3.77
CA ALA A 399 0.47 26.99 3.36
C ALA A 399 0.48 25.96 2.23
N LEU A 400 1.35 26.13 1.22
CA LEU A 400 1.52 25.15 0.14
C LEU A 400 1.94 23.79 0.68
N SER A 401 2.97 23.75 1.56
CA SER A 401 3.43 22.49 2.13
C SER A 401 2.37 21.80 2.98
N CYS A 402 1.56 22.56 3.73
CA CYS A 402 0.44 22.04 4.50
C CYS A 402 -0.63 21.39 3.59
N VAL A 403 -1.03 22.10 2.52
CA VAL A 403 -2.04 21.62 1.57
C VAL A 403 -1.52 20.38 0.83
N MET A 404 -0.29 20.41 0.32
CA MET A 404 0.30 19.27 -0.39
C MET A 404 0.44 18.05 0.53
N ALA A 405 0.89 18.23 1.77
CA ALA A 405 0.97 17.15 2.74
C ALA A 405 -0.40 16.59 3.14
N ALA A 406 -1.43 17.45 3.21
CA ALA A 406 -2.80 17.01 3.47
C ALA A 406 -3.40 16.19 2.30
N ILE A 407 -3.04 16.51 1.06
CA ILE A 407 -3.50 15.80 -0.14
C ILE A 407 -2.71 14.50 -0.36
N GLU A 408 -1.44 14.44 0.05
CA GLU A 408 -0.52 13.34 -0.22
C GLU A 408 -1.08 11.95 0.15
N PRO A 409 -1.66 11.69 1.34
CA PRO A 409 -2.17 10.36 1.68
C PRO A 409 -3.32 9.89 0.78
N TRP A 410 -4.12 10.80 0.25
CA TRP A 410 -5.15 10.51 -0.73
C TRP A 410 -4.56 10.27 -2.12
N ALA A 411 -3.60 11.11 -2.53
CA ALA A 411 -2.91 11.03 -3.81
C ALA A 411 -2.13 9.73 -3.97
N ALA A 412 -1.36 9.33 -2.94
CA ALA A 412 -0.55 8.12 -2.93
C ALA A 412 -1.38 6.84 -3.08
N ARG A 413 -2.62 6.81 -2.55
CA ARG A 413 -3.53 5.69 -2.72
C ARG A 413 -4.18 5.61 -4.10
N ARG A 414 -4.27 6.74 -4.81
CA ARG A 414 -4.91 6.81 -6.13
C ARG A 414 -3.95 6.55 -7.28
N SER A 415 -2.78 7.16 -7.24
CA SER A 415 -1.83 7.08 -8.33
C SER A 415 -0.43 7.50 -7.89
N HIS A 416 0.57 6.77 -8.35
CA HIS A 416 1.97 7.15 -8.13
C HIS A 416 2.32 8.53 -8.73
N VAL A 417 1.69 8.90 -9.86
CA VAL A 417 1.83 10.24 -10.47
C VAL A 417 1.36 11.32 -9.49
N LEU A 418 0.16 11.16 -8.91
CA LEU A 418 -0.40 12.12 -7.97
C LEU A 418 0.45 12.25 -6.71
N ALA A 419 0.98 11.15 -6.19
CA ALA A 419 1.91 11.17 -5.06
C ALA A 419 3.17 12.00 -5.36
N VAL A 420 3.74 11.86 -6.55
CA VAL A 420 4.90 12.65 -6.96
C VAL A 420 4.56 14.13 -7.13
N ILE A 421 3.37 14.44 -7.70
CA ILE A 421 2.88 15.81 -7.87
C ILE A 421 2.75 16.52 -6.52
N THR A 422 2.27 15.84 -5.48
CA THR A 422 2.13 16.42 -4.14
C THR A 422 3.44 16.50 -3.37
N PHE A 423 4.31 15.51 -3.53
CA PHE A 423 5.59 15.44 -2.83
C PHE A 423 6.62 16.47 -3.34
N THR A 424 6.70 16.68 -4.67
CA THR A 424 7.73 17.52 -5.29
C THR A 424 7.67 18.99 -4.83
N PRO A 425 6.51 19.67 -4.76
CA PRO A 425 6.44 21.04 -4.25
C PRO A 425 6.90 21.18 -2.80
N ILE A 426 6.65 20.18 -1.93
CA ILE A 426 7.10 20.19 -0.53
C ILE A 426 8.63 20.25 -0.47
N VAL A 427 9.32 19.48 -1.31
CA VAL A 427 10.78 19.50 -1.39
C VAL A 427 11.30 20.89 -1.78
N PHE A 428 10.66 21.53 -2.77
CA PHE A 428 11.04 22.90 -3.18
C PHE A 428 10.74 23.93 -2.11
N VAL A 429 9.66 23.78 -1.34
CA VAL A 429 9.41 24.64 -0.17
C VAL A 429 10.56 24.53 0.84
N PHE A 430 11.04 23.31 1.12
CA PHE A 430 12.15 23.12 2.04
C PHE A 430 13.43 23.78 1.52
N LEU A 431 13.74 23.63 0.24
CA LEU A 431 14.90 24.27 -0.38
C LEU A 431 14.79 25.80 -0.35
N SER A 432 13.62 26.36 -0.68
CA SER A 432 13.37 27.80 -0.61
C SER A 432 13.50 28.37 0.80
N LEU A 433 13.04 27.64 1.81
CA LEU A 433 13.17 28.01 3.22
C LEU A 433 14.63 27.92 3.73
N LEU A 434 15.46 27.06 3.09
CA LEU A 434 16.90 26.99 3.35
C LEU A 434 17.71 28.08 2.62
N GLY A 435 17.05 28.89 1.78
CA GLY A 435 17.70 29.98 1.03
C GLY A 435 18.42 29.53 -0.23
N THR A 436 18.15 28.30 -0.71
CA THR A 436 18.73 27.78 -1.95
C THR A 436 18.07 28.42 -3.18
N ASP A 437 18.89 28.66 -4.23
CA ASP A 437 18.51 29.44 -5.40
C ASP A 437 17.32 28.93 -6.19
N LYS A 438 16.56 29.88 -6.79
CA LYS A 438 15.39 29.67 -7.63
C LYS A 438 15.68 28.90 -8.93
N TYR A 439 16.96 28.71 -9.29
CA TYR A 439 17.39 28.07 -10.54
C TYR A 439 17.37 26.53 -10.55
N LEU A 440 16.90 25.89 -9.46
CA LEU A 440 16.92 24.44 -9.32
C LEU A 440 15.76 23.70 -10.02
N PHE A 441 14.82 24.40 -10.63
CA PHE A 441 13.64 23.77 -11.27
C PHE A 441 14.04 22.91 -12.49
N ALA A 442 14.84 23.47 -13.42
CA ALA A 442 15.27 22.73 -14.60
C ALA A 442 16.22 21.56 -14.26
N PRO A 443 17.27 21.73 -13.43
CA PRO A 443 18.09 20.62 -12.98
C PRO A 443 17.28 19.46 -12.38
N ARG A 444 16.27 19.74 -11.56
CA ARG A 444 15.44 18.69 -10.97
C ARG A 444 14.68 17.84 -12.00
N ILE A 445 14.16 18.46 -13.04
CA ILE A 445 13.47 17.76 -14.13
C ILE A 445 14.47 16.91 -14.91
N ILE A 446 15.63 17.49 -15.26
CA ILE A 446 16.69 16.83 -16.03
C ILE A 446 17.24 15.62 -15.26
N ASP A 447 17.62 15.78 -14.00
CA ASP A 447 18.14 14.69 -13.16
C ASP A 447 17.12 13.57 -12.98
N THR A 448 15.83 13.93 -12.85
CA THR A 448 14.77 12.92 -12.75
C THR A 448 14.60 12.16 -14.07
N ALA A 449 14.66 12.83 -15.21
CA ALA A 449 14.56 12.21 -16.52
C ALA A 449 15.78 11.31 -16.83
N ILE A 450 16.98 11.77 -16.53
CA ILE A 450 18.21 10.99 -16.69
C ILE A 450 18.18 9.76 -15.76
N GLY A 451 17.83 9.94 -14.48
CA GLY A 451 17.71 8.84 -13.53
C GLY A 451 16.66 7.81 -13.97
N ALA A 452 15.52 8.26 -14.50
CA ALA A 452 14.51 7.38 -15.08
C ALA A 452 15.06 6.61 -16.29
N THR A 453 15.80 7.26 -17.17
CA THR A 453 16.43 6.63 -18.34
C THR A 453 17.46 5.58 -17.94
N ILE A 454 18.35 5.88 -16.99
CA ILE A 454 19.34 4.91 -16.46
C ILE A 454 18.61 3.66 -15.94
N VAL A 455 17.57 3.85 -15.12
CA VAL A 455 16.80 2.73 -14.57
C VAL A 455 16.17 1.91 -15.69
N LEU A 456 15.54 2.55 -16.68
CA LEU A 456 14.90 1.85 -17.80
C LEU A 456 15.91 1.07 -18.65
N VAL A 457 17.07 1.65 -18.93
CA VAL A 457 18.13 0.99 -19.71
C VAL A 457 18.67 -0.23 -18.96
N LEU A 458 18.98 -0.08 -17.68
CA LEU A 458 19.51 -1.19 -16.87
C LEU A 458 18.47 -2.28 -16.61
N ASP A 459 17.21 -1.92 -16.34
CA ASP A 459 16.12 -2.87 -16.20
C ASP A 459 15.94 -3.65 -17.51
N LEU A 460 15.96 -2.94 -18.63
CA LEU A 460 15.81 -3.52 -19.95
C LEU A 460 17.00 -4.43 -20.34
N ALA A 461 18.21 -4.06 -19.97
CA ALA A 461 19.43 -4.80 -20.29
C ALA A 461 19.64 -6.04 -19.40
N LEU A 462 19.40 -5.88 -18.09
CA LEU A 462 19.76 -6.88 -17.09
C LEU A 462 18.58 -7.76 -16.65
N TRP A 463 17.33 -7.27 -16.78
CA TRP A 463 16.14 -7.99 -16.33
C TRP A 463 15.41 -8.75 -17.47
N THR A 464 16.15 -9.22 -18.44
CA THR A 464 15.59 -9.80 -19.69
C THR A 464 14.77 -11.08 -19.53
N THR A 465 14.81 -11.75 -18.37
CA THR A 465 14.17 -13.06 -18.19
C THR A 465 13.11 -13.11 -17.08
N ALA A 466 13.14 -12.23 -16.09
CA ALA A 466 12.29 -12.32 -14.92
C ALA A 466 10.82 -11.87 -15.10
N PRO A 467 10.49 -10.79 -15.84
CA PRO A 467 9.10 -10.37 -16.01
C PRO A 467 8.25 -11.39 -16.78
N SER A 468 8.82 -12.05 -17.79
CA SER A 468 8.12 -13.06 -18.61
C SER A 468 7.87 -14.38 -17.87
N LEU A 469 8.65 -14.69 -16.84
CA LEU A 469 8.47 -15.88 -16.01
C LEU A 469 7.52 -15.68 -14.83
N ARG A 470 7.31 -14.45 -14.37
CA ARG A 470 6.42 -14.15 -13.24
C ARG A 470 4.98 -14.62 -13.47
N PRO A 471 4.33 -14.37 -14.63
CA PRO A 471 3.00 -14.88 -14.88
C PRO A 471 2.93 -16.41 -14.81
N ALA A 472 3.88 -17.12 -15.43
CA ALA A 472 3.92 -18.58 -15.42
C ALA A 472 4.11 -19.12 -13.99
N GLN A 473 5.02 -18.55 -13.20
CA GLN A 473 5.23 -18.94 -11.81
C GLN A 473 4.01 -18.65 -10.93
N GLN A 474 3.32 -17.52 -11.15
CA GLN A 474 2.10 -17.21 -10.41
C GLN A 474 0.94 -18.10 -10.83
N LEU A 475 0.86 -18.47 -12.10
CA LEU A 475 -0.10 -19.46 -12.61
C LEU A 475 0.10 -20.83 -11.93
N GLU A 476 1.35 -21.31 -11.84
CA GLU A 476 1.65 -22.58 -11.15
C GLU A 476 1.30 -22.51 -9.66
N LYS A 477 1.54 -21.37 -8.99
CA LYS A 477 1.09 -21.17 -7.60
C LYS A 477 -0.43 -21.19 -7.48
N ALA A 478 -1.14 -20.61 -8.45
CA ALA A 478 -2.60 -20.64 -8.48
C ALA A 478 -3.13 -22.06 -8.66
N ARG A 479 -2.54 -22.84 -9.60
CA ARG A 479 -2.87 -24.26 -9.79
C ARG A 479 -2.62 -25.08 -8.53
N ALA A 480 -1.46 -24.92 -7.91
CA ALA A 480 -1.12 -25.64 -6.68
C ALA A 480 -2.05 -25.30 -5.52
N ALA A 481 -2.45 -24.04 -5.40
CA ALA A 481 -3.38 -23.58 -4.35
C ALA A 481 -4.81 -24.09 -4.61
N SER A 482 -5.28 -24.11 -5.87
CA SER A 482 -6.57 -24.70 -6.26
C SER A 482 -6.59 -26.19 -6.00
N ALA A 483 -5.60 -26.93 -6.46
CA ALA A 483 -5.48 -28.38 -6.23
C ALA A 483 -5.39 -28.72 -4.73
N ARG A 484 -4.82 -27.84 -3.92
CA ARG A 484 -4.82 -28.01 -2.46
C ARG A 484 -6.21 -27.78 -1.87
N TYR A 485 -6.93 -26.77 -2.34
CA TYR A 485 -8.31 -26.52 -1.94
C TYR A 485 -9.19 -27.72 -2.28
N GLU A 486 -9.10 -28.26 -3.50
CA GLU A 486 -9.86 -29.43 -3.97
C GLU A 486 -9.58 -30.69 -3.13
N ARG A 487 -8.35 -30.93 -2.69
CA ARG A 487 -7.99 -32.11 -1.90
C ARG A 487 -8.32 -32.01 -0.41
N GLU A 488 -8.21 -30.82 0.17
CA GLU A 488 -8.24 -30.65 1.63
C GLU A 488 -9.53 -29.97 2.15
N ALA A 489 -10.36 -29.41 1.28
CA ALA A 489 -11.60 -28.76 1.70
C ALA A 489 -12.69 -29.80 1.95
N THR A 490 -13.26 -29.77 3.15
CA THR A 490 -14.38 -30.64 3.57
C THR A 490 -15.51 -29.82 4.15
N ILE A 491 -16.69 -30.41 4.25
CA ILE A 491 -17.86 -29.79 4.84
C ILE A 491 -17.70 -29.60 6.36
N ASP A 492 -17.01 -30.54 7.02
CA ASP A 492 -16.90 -30.62 8.48
C ASP A 492 -16.04 -29.50 9.10
N ASP A 493 -15.09 -28.92 8.35
CA ASP A 493 -14.30 -27.76 8.82
C ASP A 493 -14.52 -26.55 7.92
N PRO A 494 -15.61 -25.79 8.13
CA PRO A 494 -15.95 -24.60 7.34
C PRO A 494 -14.84 -23.54 7.36
N MET A 495 -14.10 -23.43 8.48
CA MET A 495 -13.02 -22.44 8.61
C MET A 495 -11.79 -22.85 7.78
N ARG A 496 -11.39 -24.11 7.82
CA ARG A 496 -10.27 -24.63 7.00
C ARG A 496 -10.63 -24.51 5.52
N ARG A 497 -11.83 -24.88 5.13
CA ARG A 497 -12.34 -24.72 3.76
C ARG A 497 -12.24 -23.28 3.31
N HIS A 498 -12.74 -22.34 4.12
CA HIS A 498 -12.66 -20.92 3.83
C HIS A 498 -11.22 -20.42 3.64
N LEU A 499 -10.29 -20.82 4.53
CA LEU A 499 -8.88 -20.42 4.43
C LEU A 499 -8.20 -20.99 3.17
N LEU A 500 -8.49 -22.22 2.81
CA LEU A 500 -7.98 -22.86 1.59
C LEU A 500 -8.51 -22.18 0.33
N ARG A 501 -9.83 -21.93 0.28
CA ARG A 501 -10.48 -21.20 -0.81
C ARG A 501 -9.91 -19.79 -0.97
N ARG A 502 -9.77 -19.06 0.12
CA ARG A 502 -9.15 -17.73 0.12
C ARG A 502 -7.73 -17.78 -0.44
N ALA A 503 -6.93 -18.76 -0.03
CA ALA A 503 -5.55 -18.91 -0.53
C ALA A 503 -5.53 -19.16 -2.03
N ALA A 504 -6.43 -20.01 -2.55
CA ALA A 504 -6.57 -20.28 -3.97
C ALA A 504 -6.98 -19.02 -4.76
N LEU A 505 -8.05 -18.34 -4.35
CA LEU A 505 -8.51 -17.12 -5.01
C LEU A 505 -7.48 -15.98 -4.95
N ARG A 506 -6.76 -15.83 -3.83
CA ARG A 506 -5.65 -14.86 -3.73
C ARG A 506 -4.52 -15.19 -4.71
N ALA A 507 -4.18 -16.46 -4.86
CA ALA A 507 -3.16 -16.88 -5.82
C ALA A 507 -3.59 -16.58 -7.27
N VAL A 508 -4.87 -16.77 -7.61
CA VAL A 508 -5.42 -16.39 -8.92
C VAL A 508 -5.37 -14.87 -9.13
N VAL A 509 -5.78 -14.07 -8.15
CA VAL A 509 -5.70 -12.59 -8.23
C VAL A 509 -4.25 -12.13 -8.43
N ASN A 510 -3.30 -12.74 -7.74
CA ASN A 510 -1.87 -12.44 -7.93
C ASN A 510 -1.39 -12.82 -9.33
N ALA A 511 -1.84 -13.97 -9.87
CA ALA A 511 -1.51 -14.39 -11.24
C ALA A 511 -2.11 -13.44 -12.29
N ARG A 512 -3.36 -13.00 -12.14
CA ARG A 512 -3.97 -11.97 -12.99
C ARG A 512 -3.20 -10.65 -12.94
N SER A 513 -2.88 -10.19 -11.74
CA SER A 513 -2.09 -8.97 -11.55
C SER A 513 -0.71 -9.06 -12.21
N ALA A 514 -0.03 -10.21 -12.10
CA ALA A 514 1.25 -10.45 -12.77
C ALA A 514 1.11 -10.44 -14.29
N LEU A 515 0.01 -10.97 -14.83
CA LEU A 515 -0.31 -10.95 -16.25
C LEU A 515 -0.57 -9.52 -16.76
N ASP A 516 -1.37 -8.75 -16.03
CA ASP A 516 -1.68 -7.36 -16.38
C ASP A 516 -0.43 -6.49 -16.35
N GLN A 517 0.45 -6.72 -15.35
CA GLN A 517 1.75 -6.05 -15.29
C GLN A 517 2.64 -6.44 -16.48
N ALA A 518 2.69 -7.73 -16.83
CA ALA A 518 3.47 -8.19 -17.97
C ALA A 518 2.95 -7.64 -19.30
N ARG A 519 1.64 -7.44 -19.44
CA ARG A 519 1.03 -6.77 -20.61
C ARG A 519 1.39 -5.30 -20.73
N ALA A 520 1.59 -4.62 -19.62
CA ALA A 520 1.99 -3.22 -19.60
C ALA A 520 3.47 -3.02 -20.01
N GLU A 521 4.27 -4.09 -20.11
CA GLU A 521 5.67 -4.05 -20.52
C GLU A 521 5.83 -4.38 -22.01
N PRO A 522 6.44 -3.50 -22.84
CA PRO A 522 6.48 -3.67 -24.30
C PRO A 522 7.13 -4.98 -24.80
N ARG A 523 8.06 -5.55 -24.04
CA ARG A 523 8.76 -6.80 -24.39
C ARG A 523 8.00 -8.07 -24.00
N SER A 524 7.14 -8.01 -23.02
CA SER A 524 6.38 -9.17 -22.52
C SER A 524 5.23 -9.54 -23.44
N LEU A 525 4.66 -8.59 -24.20
CA LEU A 525 3.59 -8.85 -25.19
C LEU A 525 3.97 -9.90 -26.24
N ARG A 526 5.26 -10.09 -26.52
CA ARG A 526 5.75 -11.08 -27.50
C ARG A 526 5.95 -12.49 -26.92
N ARG A 527 5.84 -12.68 -25.60
CA ARG A 527 6.12 -13.96 -24.90
C ARG A 527 5.00 -14.47 -24.01
N LEU A 528 3.89 -13.75 -23.91
CA LEU A 528 2.72 -14.21 -23.19
C LEU A 528 1.98 -15.23 -24.04
N ASP A 529 1.81 -16.43 -23.49
CA ASP A 529 0.92 -17.41 -24.08
C ASP A 529 -0.52 -16.88 -24.02
N PRO A 530 -1.20 -16.72 -25.18
CA PRO A 530 -2.58 -16.24 -25.20
C PRO A 530 -3.52 -17.11 -24.36
N THR A 531 -3.20 -18.39 -24.17
CA THR A 531 -4.02 -19.35 -23.39
C THR A 531 -3.94 -19.12 -21.88
N THR A 532 -3.00 -18.30 -21.39
CA THR A 532 -2.80 -18.12 -19.93
C THR A 532 -4.04 -17.52 -19.25
N PHE A 533 -4.79 -16.65 -19.93
CA PHE A 533 -6.05 -16.12 -19.39
C PHE A 533 -7.14 -17.20 -19.30
N ASP A 534 -7.22 -18.04 -20.31
CA ASP A 534 -8.19 -19.13 -20.34
C ASP A 534 -7.88 -20.14 -19.23
N GLN A 535 -6.60 -20.44 -19.02
CA GLN A 535 -6.14 -21.29 -17.92
C GLN A 535 -6.47 -20.70 -16.53
N LEU A 536 -6.39 -19.36 -16.35
CA LEU A 536 -6.82 -18.72 -15.10
C LEU A 536 -8.32 -18.79 -14.91
N ASN A 537 -9.10 -18.62 -15.97
CA ASN A 537 -10.55 -18.76 -15.94
C ASN A 537 -10.96 -20.20 -15.61
N GLU A 538 -10.25 -21.20 -16.14
CA GLU A 538 -10.45 -22.62 -15.81
C GLU A 538 -10.18 -22.89 -14.33
N ILE A 539 -9.08 -22.38 -13.76
CA ILE A 539 -8.78 -22.52 -12.33
C ILE A 539 -9.87 -21.88 -11.47
N GLU A 540 -10.35 -20.70 -11.84
CA GLU A 540 -11.45 -20.06 -11.11
C GLU A 540 -12.75 -20.86 -11.19
N SER A 541 -13.09 -21.38 -12.37
CA SER A 541 -14.26 -22.24 -12.58
C SER A 541 -14.15 -23.54 -11.78
N SER A 542 -12.96 -24.16 -11.70
CA SER A 542 -12.70 -25.33 -10.87
C SER A 542 -12.93 -25.05 -9.38
N ILE A 543 -12.45 -23.91 -8.88
CA ILE A 543 -12.70 -23.49 -7.50
C ILE A 543 -14.21 -23.34 -7.23
N ASP A 544 -14.97 -22.79 -8.16
CA ASP A 544 -16.44 -22.63 -8.01
C ASP A 544 -17.15 -23.97 -8.04
N THR A 545 -16.82 -24.83 -8.99
CA THR A 545 -17.39 -26.19 -9.12
C THR A 545 -17.11 -27.01 -7.87
N HIS A 546 -15.89 -26.95 -7.34
CA HIS A 546 -15.56 -27.65 -6.10
C HIS A 546 -16.27 -27.05 -4.89
N THR A 547 -16.44 -25.71 -4.82
CA THR A 547 -17.23 -25.06 -3.77
C THR A 547 -18.69 -25.56 -3.78
N VAL A 548 -19.27 -25.70 -4.97
CA VAL A 548 -20.63 -26.27 -5.13
C VAL A 548 -20.67 -27.72 -4.62
N SER A 549 -19.74 -28.57 -5.06
CA SER A 549 -19.76 -29.99 -4.68
C SER A 549 -19.60 -30.20 -3.18
N VAL A 550 -18.76 -29.41 -2.50
CA VAL A 550 -18.55 -29.51 -1.05
C VAL A 550 -19.78 -29.01 -0.29
N LEU A 551 -20.41 -27.93 -0.73
CA LEU A 551 -21.60 -27.42 -0.06
C LEU A 551 -22.80 -28.39 -0.23
N GLU A 552 -22.93 -29.04 -1.38
CA GLU A 552 -23.99 -30.04 -1.62
C GLU A 552 -23.75 -31.36 -0.86
N SER A 553 -22.49 -31.76 -0.63
CA SER A 553 -22.22 -32.97 0.15
C SER A 553 -22.67 -32.87 1.63
N GLY A 554 -22.93 -31.67 2.12
CA GLY A 554 -23.49 -31.44 3.46
C GLY A 554 -25.01 -31.50 3.53
N THR A 555 -25.68 -31.61 2.38
CA THR A 555 -27.14 -31.68 2.29
C THR A 555 -27.66 -33.11 2.06
N SER A 556 -26.79 -34.05 1.79
CA SER A 556 -27.05 -35.49 1.66
C SER A 556 -26.74 -36.21 2.98
#